data_914d8717b2c69f2600a076046a357715
#
_entry.id   914d8717b2c69f2600a076046a357715
#
_cell.length_a   1.000
_cell.length_b   1.000
_cell.length_c   1.000
_cell.angle_alpha   90.00
_cell.angle_beta   90.00
_cell.angle_gamma   90.00
#
_symmetry.space_group_name_H-M   'P 1'
#
loop_
_entity.id
_entity.type
_entity.pdbx_description
1 polymer ?
#
loop_
_entity_poly.entity_id
_entity_poly.type
_entity_poly.pdbx_seq_one_letter_code
_entity_poly.pdbx_strand_id
1 'polypeptide(L)'
;MNDRAPRRTSLYRSLLVYLSVPLTVLALIAGLVTYEMARYYANRAHDAELVEQVDSVVNLMDTQPETFRAFSPQALFLIQYDPDGFQFYSITSVHKGVIAANFKPPVASLTTTVNEPVKLSTIRAERHLRLASRSFHPKVDPSDTVMVTVAESFTDRRRWAQRILLLTIPTLLLMVVGLVFVIRSGIDTGLKQLDPLIARLRRGDALHKPLLDADVPSEVAPLASTIDTLVSNLREALAVQSRFIADAAHQLRTPLAGLRLHSERALADPRPEVLEDALGHVARLTDRTSRIAEQLLSLARVQSVQATLPQRTDLSAIVPEMVGERVPDALRAGVDLGYEASQQRALFAMIDAAALQEALDNLIDNALHHAGRGHVATVSLSQHDDGTIELAMEDDGPGVDDAALARLGERFFQVAGGNGGSGLGLAIVEEVLSRYGGRVRYARGSAGGLRVELLLPAADASGKVGETAG
;
A
#
# COMPACT_ATOMS: atom_id res chain seq x y z
N MET A 1 29.17 -0.50 -12.40
CA MET A 1 27.81 -0.07 -12.02
C MET A 1 27.37 -0.91 -10.85
N ASN A 2 27.40 -0.33 -9.64
CA ASN A 2 27.16 -1.03 -8.37
C ASN A 2 25.64 -1.07 -8.11
N ASP A 3 25.03 -2.18 -8.43
CA ASP A 3 23.60 -2.46 -8.13
C ASP A 3 23.49 -2.82 -6.65
N ARG A 4 23.31 -1.80 -5.81
CA ARG A 4 22.98 -2.00 -4.39
C ARG A 4 21.52 -2.40 -4.31
N ALA A 5 21.26 -3.70 -4.19
CA ALA A 5 19.94 -4.21 -3.83
C ALA A 5 19.34 -3.38 -2.68
N PRO A 6 18.06 -2.96 -2.75
CA PRO A 6 17.42 -2.16 -1.71
C PRO A 6 17.45 -2.96 -0.40
N ARG A 7 18.09 -2.40 0.64
CA ARG A 7 18.08 -2.97 1.99
C ARG A 7 16.62 -3.08 2.44
N ARG A 8 16.10 -4.29 2.48
CA ARG A 8 14.77 -4.56 3.04
C ARG A 8 14.80 -4.16 4.52
N THR A 9 14.36 -2.94 4.82
CA THR A 9 14.18 -2.49 6.20
C THR A 9 13.05 -3.29 6.80
N SER A 10 13.32 -4.04 7.86
CA SER A 10 12.29 -4.76 8.60
C SER A 10 11.29 -3.74 9.16
N LEU A 11 10.01 -3.92 8.85
CA LEU A 11 8.90 -3.08 9.32
C LEU A 11 8.90 -3.02 10.85
N TYR A 12 9.21 -4.14 11.50
CA TYR A 12 9.44 -4.28 12.93
C TYR A 12 10.50 -3.28 13.44
N ARG A 13 11.68 -3.25 12.80
CA ARG A 13 12.78 -2.38 13.21
C ARG A 13 12.43 -0.91 13.01
N SER A 14 11.76 -0.56 11.92
CA SER A 14 11.30 0.80 11.66
C SER A 14 10.30 1.27 12.72
N LEU A 15 9.25 0.48 13.00
CA LEU A 15 8.27 0.81 14.03
C LEU A 15 8.90 0.95 15.42
N LEU A 16 9.79 0.04 15.79
CA LEU A 16 10.47 0.08 17.07
C LEU A 16 11.33 1.35 17.20
N VAL A 17 12.06 1.75 16.17
CA VAL A 17 12.87 2.97 16.17
C VAL A 17 12.00 4.22 16.19
N TYR A 18 10.95 4.28 15.34
CA TYR A 18 10.05 5.44 15.29
C TYR A 18 9.29 5.70 16.59
N LEU A 19 8.96 4.64 17.36
CA LEU A 19 8.29 4.79 18.64
C LEU A 19 9.27 5.00 19.81
N SER A 20 10.40 4.27 19.84
CA SER A 20 11.31 4.31 20.99
C SER A 20 12.19 5.57 21.02
N VAL A 21 12.62 6.10 19.86
CA VAL A 21 13.53 7.27 19.81
C VAL A 21 12.85 8.54 20.34
N PRO A 22 11.65 8.96 19.86
CA PRO A 22 10.99 10.16 20.38
C PRO A 22 10.69 10.05 21.89
N LEU A 23 10.33 8.86 22.33
CA LEU A 23 10.02 8.59 23.72
C LEU A 23 11.25 8.71 24.61
N THR A 24 12.40 8.18 24.18
CA THR A 24 13.66 8.31 24.90
C THR A 24 14.11 9.77 24.96
N VAL A 25 13.95 10.52 23.88
CA VAL A 25 14.24 11.96 23.84
C VAL A 25 13.34 12.72 24.81
N LEU A 26 12.02 12.41 24.81
CA LEU A 26 11.07 13.05 25.73
C LEU A 26 11.42 12.75 27.19
N ALA A 27 11.81 11.51 27.51
CA ALA A 27 12.24 11.12 28.85
C ALA A 27 13.51 11.87 29.29
N LEU A 28 14.48 12.04 28.40
CA LEU A 28 15.68 12.83 28.67
C LEU A 28 15.37 14.30 28.94
N ILE A 29 14.49 14.90 28.14
CA ILE A 29 14.02 16.27 28.34
C ILE A 29 13.31 16.40 29.70
N ALA A 30 12.39 15.47 30.01
CA ALA A 30 11.68 15.46 31.28
C ALA A 30 12.67 15.36 32.48
N GLY A 31 13.68 14.48 32.36
CA GLY A 31 14.74 14.35 33.37
C GLY A 31 15.54 15.65 33.58
N LEU A 32 15.90 16.31 32.48
CA LEU A 32 16.61 17.60 32.52
C LEU A 32 15.76 18.71 33.16
N VAL A 33 14.50 18.80 32.78
CA VAL A 33 13.53 19.77 33.34
C VAL A 33 13.35 19.52 34.85
N THR A 34 13.16 18.29 35.25
CA THR A 34 13.04 17.91 36.66
C THR A 34 14.27 18.29 37.46
N TYR A 35 15.46 18.05 36.92
CA TYR A 35 16.72 18.44 37.53
C TYR A 35 16.85 19.97 37.72
N GLU A 36 16.57 20.72 36.66
CA GLU A 36 16.66 22.19 36.74
C GLU A 36 15.60 22.77 37.69
N MET A 37 14.37 22.21 37.67
CA MET A 37 13.34 22.60 38.66
C MET A 37 13.76 22.27 40.09
N ALA A 38 14.26 21.06 40.33
CA ALA A 38 14.75 20.68 41.66
C ALA A 38 15.86 21.62 42.14
N ARG A 39 16.80 21.94 41.27
CA ARG A 39 17.89 22.90 41.55
C ARG A 39 17.35 24.30 41.85
N TYR A 40 16.40 24.76 41.08
CA TYR A 40 15.75 26.06 41.26
C TYR A 40 15.05 26.17 42.63
N TYR A 41 14.20 25.19 42.97
CA TYR A 41 13.44 25.16 44.20
C TYR A 41 14.37 24.98 45.43
N ALA A 42 15.36 24.09 45.34
CA ALA A 42 16.34 23.92 46.40
C ALA A 42 17.06 25.23 46.68
N ASN A 43 17.58 25.94 45.66
CA ASN A 43 18.24 27.21 45.84
C ASN A 43 17.32 28.26 46.48
N ARG A 44 16.04 28.30 46.07
CA ARG A 44 15.07 29.28 46.61
C ARG A 44 14.70 28.99 48.06
N ALA A 45 14.56 27.73 48.42
CA ALA A 45 14.27 27.30 49.79
C ALA A 45 15.42 27.67 50.73
N HIS A 46 16.65 27.34 50.37
CA HIS A 46 17.83 27.68 51.15
C HIS A 46 18.11 29.19 51.22
N ASP A 47 17.83 29.97 50.14
CA ASP A 47 17.93 31.42 50.16
C ASP A 47 16.89 32.03 51.12
N ALA A 48 15.66 31.50 51.19
CA ALA A 48 14.63 31.94 52.12
C ALA A 48 15.02 31.63 53.58
N GLU A 49 15.58 30.45 53.83
CA GLU A 49 16.08 30.04 55.16
C GLU A 49 17.22 30.94 55.65
N LEU A 50 18.19 31.27 54.79
CA LEU A 50 19.27 32.22 55.14
C LEU A 50 18.72 33.59 55.51
N VAL A 51 17.69 34.08 54.81
CA VAL A 51 17.05 35.36 55.11
C VAL A 51 16.38 35.32 56.49
N GLU A 52 15.59 34.23 56.76
CA GLU A 52 14.92 34.03 58.04
C GLU A 52 15.89 33.94 59.20
N GLN A 53 17.04 33.28 59.03
CA GLN A 53 18.07 33.18 60.04
C GLN A 53 18.72 34.54 60.36
N VAL A 54 19.03 35.35 59.32
CA VAL A 54 19.50 36.70 59.51
C VAL A 54 18.53 37.55 60.33
N ASP A 55 17.23 37.50 59.93
CA ASP A 55 16.18 38.25 60.60
C ASP A 55 15.97 37.79 62.06
N SER A 56 16.07 36.46 62.29
CA SER A 56 15.99 35.88 63.62
C SER A 56 17.13 36.38 64.51
N VAL A 57 18.37 36.46 64.03
CA VAL A 57 19.53 36.98 64.79
C VAL A 57 19.33 38.46 65.04
N VAL A 58 18.88 39.26 64.07
CA VAL A 58 18.61 40.69 64.23
C VAL A 58 17.57 40.89 65.30
N ASN A 59 16.44 40.17 65.27
CA ASN A 59 15.37 40.25 66.27
C ASN A 59 15.82 39.82 67.66
N LEU A 60 16.69 38.82 67.78
CA LEU A 60 17.28 38.38 69.04
C LEU A 60 18.12 39.50 69.66
N MET A 61 18.94 40.15 68.84
CA MET A 61 19.77 41.25 69.27
C MET A 61 18.96 42.51 69.70
N ASP A 62 17.81 42.72 69.07
CA ASP A 62 16.91 43.85 69.37
C ASP A 62 16.05 43.61 70.62
N THR A 63 15.75 42.36 70.97
CA THR A 63 14.88 42.00 72.11
C THR A 63 15.66 41.68 73.40
N GLN A 64 16.91 41.27 73.28
CA GLN A 64 17.76 40.89 74.44
C GLN A 64 19.04 41.71 74.45
N PRO A 65 19.07 42.81 75.27
CA PRO A 65 20.21 43.70 75.36
C PRO A 65 21.52 43.03 75.79
N GLU A 66 21.47 41.97 76.57
CA GLU A 66 22.61 41.22 77.02
C GLU A 66 23.33 40.48 75.89
N THR A 67 22.60 40.05 74.83
CA THR A 67 23.16 39.42 73.66
C THR A 67 24.05 40.35 72.86
N PHE A 68 23.84 41.66 72.95
CA PHE A 68 24.70 42.66 72.32
C PHE A 68 26.08 42.79 72.99
N ARG A 69 26.24 42.35 74.26
CA ARG A 69 27.52 42.38 74.99
C ARG A 69 28.30 41.07 74.81
N ALA A 70 27.68 39.94 74.82
CA ALA A 70 28.27 38.64 74.53
C ALA A 70 27.18 37.63 74.19
N PHE A 71 27.30 36.90 73.03
CA PHE A 71 26.43 35.81 72.72
C PHE A 71 26.61 34.67 73.73
N SER A 72 25.51 34.24 74.34
CA SER A 72 25.54 33.04 75.14
C SER A 72 25.92 31.82 74.33
N PRO A 73 26.54 30.78 74.90
CA PRO A 73 26.84 29.54 74.18
C PRO A 73 25.61 28.88 73.59
N GLN A 74 24.42 29.09 74.20
CA GLN A 74 23.16 28.59 73.72
C GLN A 74 22.64 29.33 72.47
N ALA A 75 22.81 30.69 72.44
CA ALA A 75 22.46 31.48 71.27
C ALA A 75 23.43 31.23 70.11
N LEU A 76 24.70 31.01 70.34
CA LEU A 76 25.69 30.62 69.35
C LEU A 76 25.35 29.20 68.78
N PHE A 77 24.91 28.26 69.63
CA PHE A 77 24.51 26.95 69.25
C PHE A 77 23.29 26.99 68.32
N LEU A 78 22.28 27.81 68.57
CA LEU A 78 21.08 28.00 67.71
C LEU A 78 21.43 28.57 66.32
N ILE A 79 22.45 29.44 66.24
CA ILE A 79 22.91 30.00 64.95
C ILE A 79 23.82 29.01 64.22
N GLN A 80 24.56 28.17 64.94
CA GLN A 80 25.60 27.29 64.40
C GLN A 80 25.02 25.87 64.06
N TYR A 81 23.92 25.51 64.72
CA TYR A 81 23.33 24.19 64.52
C TYR A 81 22.43 24.14 63.31
N ASP A 82 22.95 23.55 62.24
CA ASP A 82 22.19 23.14 61.10
C ASP A 82 22.29 21.59 61.01
N PRO A 83 21.17 20.85 60.97
CA PRO A 83 21.20 19.40 60.81
C PRO A 83 21.89 18.93 59.54
N ASP A 84 21.93 19.75 58.51
CA ASP A 84 22.41 19.40 57.16
C ASP A 84 23.82 19.94 56.85
N GLY A 85 24.45 20.80 57.72
CA GLY A 85 25.78 21.34 57.44
C GLY A 85 26.33 22.33 58.44
N PHE A 86 27.53 22.84 58.16
CA PHE A 86 28.13 23.92 58.93
C PHE A 86 27.69 25.27 58.38
N GLN A 87 26.97 26.04 59.19
CA GLN A 87 26.69 27.44 58.88
C GLN A 87 27.82 28.32 59.29
N PHE A 88 28.11 29.29 58.45
CA PHE A 88 29.08 30.32 58.71
C PHE A 88 28.36 31.61 59.11
N TYR A 89 28.79 32.23 60.22
CA TYR A 89 28.18 33.48 60.65
C TYR A 89 29.27 34.50 61.01
N SER A 90 28.94 35.76 60.85
CA SER A 90 29.76 36.88 61.27
C SER A 90 28.90 38.07 61.71
N ILE A 91 29.04 38.50 62.94
CA ILE A 91 28.31 39.61 63.51
C ILE A 91 29.36 40.65 63.87
N THR A 92 29.31 41.83 63.21
CA THR A 92 30.33 42.89 63.38
C THR A 92 29.66 44.21 63.72
N SER A 93 30.17 44.94 64.66
CA SER A 93 29.77 46.28 65.03
C SER A 93 30.83 47.26 64.51
N VAL A 94 30.41 48.44 64.11
CA VAL A 94 31.34 49.50 63.67
C VAL A 94 32.18 50.02 64.85
N HIS A 95 31.58 50.15 66.05
CA HIS A 95 32.30 50.67 67.25
C HIS A 95 33.09 49.58 68.01
N LYS A 96 32.55 48.35 68.09
CA LYS A 96 33.11 47.25 68.90
C LYS A 96 33.90 46.22 68.11
N GLY A 97 33.90 46.33 66.81
CA GLY A 97 34.54 45.32 65.97
C GLY A 97 33.73 44.00 65.87
N VAL A 98 34.39 42.85 65.81
CA VAL A 98 33.74 41.52 65.69
C VAL A 98 33.14 41.16 67.05
N ILE A 99 31.80 41.02 67.10
CA ILE A 99 31.06 40.57 68.27
C ILE A 99 31.12 39.04 68.40
N ALA A 100 30.82 38.37 67.31
CA ALA A 100 30.87 36.91 67.19
C ALA A 100 31.04 36.51 65.72
N ALA A 101 31.95 35.58 65.44
CA ALA A 101 32.18 35.09 64.09
C ALA A 101 32.89 33.75 64.12
N ASN A 102 32.50 32.85 63.20
CA ASN A 102 33.25 31.64 62.90
C ASN A 102 33.90 31.70 61.50
N PHE A 103 33.63 32.77 60.73
CA PHE A 103 34.35 33.08 59.49
C PHE A 103 34.52 34.62 59.33
N LYS A 104 35.42 35.00 58.45
CA LYS A 104 35.65 36.41 58.12
C LYS A 104 35.14 36.69 56.71
N PRO A 105 34.00 37.42 56.57
CA PRO A 105 33.49 37.74 55.22
C PRO A 105 34.44 38.72 54.52
N PRO A 106 34.65 38.63 53.18
CA PRO A 106 35.48 39.64 52.49
C PRO A 106 34.84 41.02 52.55
N VAL A 107 35.64 42.02 52.68
CA VAL A 107 35.24 43.44 52.88
C VAL A 107 34.34 43.96 51.77
N ALA A 108 34.52 43.49 50.54
CA ALA A 108 33.69 43.86 49.38
C ALA A 108 32.23 43.38 49.48
N SER A 109 31.86 42.39 50.32
CA SER A 109 30.49 41.90 50.54
C SER A 109 29.72 42.67 51.59
N LEU A 110 30.40 43.65 52.28
CA LEU A 110 29.93 44.38 53.49
C LEU A 110 29.22 45.71 53.15
N THR A 111 29.00 46.06 51.90
CA THR A 111 28.26 47.27 51.49
C THR A 111 26.75 47.04 51.55
N THR A 112 26.17 47.06 52.72
CA THR A 112 24.70 47.15 52.90
C THR A 112 24.39 48.52 53.53
N THR A 113 23.42 49.22 52.95
CA THR A 113 22.86 50.42 53.58
C THR A 113 22.05 49.99 54.81
N VAL A 114 22.07 50.87 55.82
CA VAL A 114 21.43 50.57 57.09
C VAL A 114 19.87 50.46 56.90
N ASN A 115 19.26 49.50 57.57
CA ASN A 115 17.78 49.21 57.53
C ASN A 115 17.23 48.80 56.19
N GLU A 116 18.05 48.34 55.23
CA GLU A 116 17.55 47.69 54.03
C GLU A 116 17.22 46.21 54.29
N PRO A 117 16.36 45.63 53.38
CA PRO A 117 16.06 44.19 53.44
C PRO A 117 17.35 43.35 53.27
N VAL A 118 17.29 42.11 53.74
CA VAL A 118 18.41 41.17 53.67
C VAL A 118 18.95 41.05 52.27
N LYS A 119 20.24 41.33 52.07
CA LYS A 119 20.93 41.27 50.80
C LYS A 119 21.58 39.90 50.61
N LEU A 120 21.18 39.21 49.58
CA LEU A 120 21.82 37.94 49.19
C LEU A 120 22.99 38.18 48.24
N SER A 121 24.16 37.63 48.56
CA SER A 121 25.37 37.72 47.75
C SER A 121 26.07 36.37 47.64
N THR A 122 26.91 36.18 46.61
CA THR A 122 27.66 34.95 46.42
C THR A 122 29.17 35.28 46.40
N ILE A 123 29.95 34.61 47.24
CA ILE A 123 31.39 34.74 47.26
C ILE A 123 32.05 33.50 46.68
N ARG A 124 32.97 33.74 45.73
CA ARG A 124 33.85 32.73 45.14
C ARG A 124 35.25 32.89 45.69
N ALA A 125 35.45 32.54 46.97
CA ALA A 125 36.74 32.43 47.59
C ALA A 125 37.22 30.98 47.63
N GLU A 126 38.01 30.55 48.59
CA GLU A 126 38.42 29.14 48.79
C GLU A 126 37.24 28.18 48.88
N ARG A 127 36.09 28.68 49.33
CA ARG A 127 34.79 27.95 49.29
C ARG A 127 33.73 28.82 48.60
N HIS A 128 32.94 28.22 47.74
CA HIS A 128 31.77 28.89 47.18
C HIS A 128 30.69 29.01 48.24
N LEU A 129 30.48 30.24 48.76
CA LEU A 129 29.52 30.55 49.82
C LEU A 129 28.40 31.45 49.26
N ARG A 130 27.15 31.14 49.69
CA ARG A 130 25.99 32.03 49.54
C ARG A 130 25.78 32.74 50.85
N LEU A 131 25.69 34.06 50.83
CA LEU A 131 25.58 34.89 52.00
C LEU A 131 24.27 35.65 52.00
N ALA A 132 23.71 35.80 53.19
CA ALA A 132 22.65 36.75 53.51
C ALA A 132 23.20 37.75 54.54
N SER A 133 23.08 39.01 54.27
CA SER A 133 23.61 40.08 55.14
C SER A 133 22.61 41.20 55.36
N ARG A 134 22.51 41.70 56.58
CA ARG A 134 21.72 42.87 56.95
C ARG A 134 22.42 43.72 57.91
N SER A 135 22.37 45.07 57.71
CA SER A 135 22.86 46.08 58.65
C SER A 135 21.67 46.76 59.30
N PHE A 136 21.78 46.98 60.62
CA PHE A 136 20.72 47.61 61.39
C PHE A 136 21.34 48.40 62.57
N HIS A 137 20.58 49.35 63.19
CA HIS A 137 20.87 50.03 64.40
C HIS A 137 20.25 49.35 65.62
N PRO A 138 21.04 48.80 66.57
CA PRO A 138 20.47 48.15 67.74
C PRO A 138 19.73 49.14 68.61
N LYS A 139 18.57 48.73 69.17
CA LYS A 139 17.82 49.61 70.14
C LYS A 139 18.63 49.97 71.36
N VAL A 140 19.58 49.17 71.74
CA VAL A 140 20.46 49.37 72.91
C VAL A 140 21.47 50.47 72.67
N ASP A 141 21.97 50.63 71.46
CA ASP A 141 22.95 51.67 71.08
C ASP A 141 22.63 52.14 69.64
N PRO A 142 21.69 53.07 69.44
CA PRO A 142 21.31 53.57 68.13
C PRO A 142 22.37 54.28 67.34
N SER A 143 23.53 54.63 68.02
CA SER A 143 24.69 55.27 67.37
C SER A 143 25.61 54.25 66.66
N ASP A 144 25.48 52.96 66.99
CA ASP A 144 26.29 51.89 66.42
C ASP A 144 25.55 51.25 65.24
N THR A 145 26.34 50.74 64.34
CA THR A 145 25.79 49.95 63.19
C THR A 145 26.29 48.52 63.30
N VAL A 146 25.37 47.56 63.35
CA VAL A 146 25.71 46.15 63.42
C VAL A 146 25.35 45.51 62.14
N MET A 147 26.26 44.68 61.60
CA MET A 147 26.05 43.86 60.43
C MET A 147 26.04 42.40 60.87
N VAL A 148 24.93 41.71 60.50
CA VAL A 148 24.78 40.29 60.65
C VAL A 148 24.92 39.67 59.28
N THR A 149 25.81 38.69 59.17
CA THR A 149 26.02 37.90 57.96
C THR A 149 25.95 36.41 58.28
N VAL A 150 25.08 35.69 57.59
CA VAL A 150 25.02 34.24 57.66
C VAL A 150 25.36 33.69 56.27
N ALA A 151 26.13 32.62 56.22
CA ALA A 151 26.55 32.03 54.96
C ALA A 151 26.48 30.50 55.01
N GLU A 152 26.12 29.94 53.85
CA GLU A 152 25.97 28.50 53.61
C GLU A 152 26.87 28.06 52.45
N SER A 153 27.39 26.82 52.55
CA SER A 153 28.22 26.24 51.49
C SER A 153 27.35 25.70 50.35
N PHE A 154 27.75 25.97 49.09
CA PHE A 154 27.13 25.35 47.93
C PHE A 154 27.31 23.84 47.88
N THR A 155 28.15 23.24 48.71
CA THR A 155 28.40 21.79 48.72
C THR A 155 27.17 21.03 49.18
N ASP A 156 26.44 21.60 50.17
CA ASP A 156 25.25 20.97 50.73
C ASP A 156 24.07 21.04 49.73
N ARG A 157 23.91 22.17 49.06
CA ARG A 157 22.94 22.31 47.95
C ARG A 157 23.17 21.30 46.80
N ARG A 158 24.48 21.03 46.47
CA ARG A 158 24.82 20.00 45.47
C ARG A 158 24.49 18.59 45.94
N ARG A 159 24.67 18.27 47.22
CA ARG A 159 24.31 16.96 47.79
C ARG A 159 22.79 16.69 47.69
N TRP A 160 21.98 17.70 47.96
CA TRP A 160 20.53 17.63 47.80
C TRP A 160 20.16 17.38 46.35
N ALA A 161 20.69 18.11 45.40
CA ALA A 161 20.47 17.91 43.98
C ALA A 161 20.92 16.51 43.51
N GLN A 162 22.05 16.01 44.03
CA GLN A 162 22.52 14.65 43.73
C GLN A 162 21.59 13.55 44.29
N ARG A 163 21.03 13.74 45.50
CA ARG A 163 20.05 12.79 46.05
C ARG A 163 18.79 12.71 45.20
N ILE A 164 18.28 13.84 44.72
CA ILE A 164 17.14 13.90 43.84
C ILE A 164 17.48 13.17 42.53
N LEU A 165 18.65 13.37 41.96
CA LEU A 165 19.12 12.74 40.74
C LEU A 165 19.24 11.21 40.90
N LEU A 166 19.76 10.75 42.04
CA LEU A 166 19.91 9.33 42.40
C LEU A 166 18.56 8.59 42.49
N LEU A 167 17.49 9.28 42.83
CA LEU A 167 16.12 8.73 42.83
C LEU A 167 15.42 8.84 41.44
N THR A 168 15.63 9.96 40.77
CA THR A 168 14.94 10.27 39.50
C THR A 168 15.47 9.45 38.32
N ILE A 169 16.81 9.30 38.21
CA ILE A 169 17.42 8.57 37.07
C ILE A 169 17.00 7.10 37.02
N PRO A 170 17.08 6.30 38.11
CA PRO A 170 16.64 4.90 38.07
C PRO A 170 15.16 4.75 37.75
N THR A 171 14.31 5.65 38.29
CA THR A 171 12.87 5.63 38.02
C THR A 171 12.58 5.92 36.56
N LEU A 172 13.25 6.93 35.99
CA LEU A 172 13.12 7.28 34.56
C LEU A 172 13.62 6.14 33.67
N LEU A 173 14.76 5.55 34.01
CA LEU A 173 15.33 4.40 33.29
C LEU A 173 14.37 3.20 33.31
N LEU A 174 13.80 2.87 34.47
CA LEU A 174 12.83 1.80 34.61
C LEU A 174 11.59 2.05 33.76
N MET A 175 11.09 3.30 33.74
CA MET A 175 9.96 3.69 32.93
C MET A 175 10.25 3.53 31.43
N VAL A 176 11.42 3.97 30.96
CA VAL A 176 11.83 3.83 29.54
C VAL A 176 11.97 2.36 29.16
N VAL A 177 12.64 1.56 29.99
CA VAL A 177 12.80 0.11 29.73
C VAL A 177 11.45 -0.60 29.71
N GLY A 178 10.57 -0.31 30.67
CA GLY A 178 9.22 -0.87 30.72
C GLY A 178 8.40 -0.52 29.48
N LEU A 179 8.48 0.72 29.03
CA LEU A 179 7.74 1.19 27.88
C LEU A 179 8.27 0.60 26.56
N VAL A 180 9.59 0.48 26.39
CA VAL A 180 10.20 -0.23 25.26
C VAL A 180 9.77 -1.70 25.25
N PHE A 181 9.69 -2.34 26.42
CA PHE A 181 9.21 -3.70 26.55
C PHE A 181 7.73 -3.84 26.11
N VAL A 182 6.86 -2.92 26.54
CA VAL A 182 5.43 -2.90 26.15
C VAL A 182 5.28 -2.70 24.64
N ILE A 183 6.01 -1.74 24.07
CA ILE A 183 6.01 -1.49 22.61
C ILE A 183 6.45 -2.74 21.85
N ARG A 184 7.54 -3.36 22.27
CA ARG A 184 8.07 -4.58 21.64
C ARG A 184 7.07 -5.74 21.72
N SER A 185 6.49 -5.97 22.88
CA SER A 185 5.49 -7.01 23.10
C SER A 185 4.22 -6.76 22.26
N GLY A 186 3.77 -5.51 22.17
CA GLY A 186 2.63 -5.13 21.35
C GLY A 186 2.86 -5.37 19.85
N ILE A 187 4.04 -4.99 19.33
CA ILE A 187 4.40 -5.24 17.93
C ILE A 187 4.50 -6.74 17.65
N ASP A 188 5.16 -7.51 18.53
CA ASP A 188 5.29 -8.96 18.38
C ASP A 188 3.92 -9.66 18.37
N THR A 189 3.01 -9.26 19.26
CA THR A 189 1.66 -9.81 19.33
C THR A 189 0.82 -9.43 18.11
N GLY A 190 0.89 -8.16 17.66
CA GLY A 190 0.18 -7.70 16.48
C GLY A 190 0.64 -8.41 15.20
N LEU A 191 1.95 -8.58 15.02
CA LEU A 191 2.48 -9.27 13.83
C LEU A 191 2.17 -10.77 13.81
N LYS A 192 2.10 -11.43 14.97
CA LYS A 192 1.71 -12.85 15.05
C LYS A 192 0.29 -13.12 14.57
N GLN A 193 -0.59 -12.11 14.62
CA GLN A 193 -1.94 -12.25 14.07
C GLN A 193 -1.96 -12.41 12.53
N LEU A 194 -0.86 -12.07 11.84
CA LEU A 194 -0.70 -12.27 10.40
C LEU A 194 -0.18 -13.68 10.04
N ASP A 195 0.38 -14.43 10.99
CA ASP A 195 0.96 -15.75 10.73
C ASP A 195 -0.05 -16.75 10.13
N PRO A 196 -1.33 -16.83 10.57
CA PRO A 196 -2.33 -17.70 9.97
C PRO A 196 -2.59 -17.35 8.50
N LEU A 197 -2.66 -16.04 8.16
CA LEU A 197 -2.87 -15.56 6.81
C LEU A 197 -1.71 -15.96 5.90
N ILE A 198 -0.48 -15.72 6.35
CA ILE A 198 0.76 -16.08 5.63
C ILE A 198 0.84 -17.61 5.45
N ALA A 199 0.48 -18.38 6.46
CA ALA A 199 0.49 -19.83 6.40
C ALA A 199 -0.54 -20.38 5.38
N ARG A 200 -1.74 -19.80 5.32
CA ARG A 200 -2.78 -20.14 4.31
C ARG A 200 -2.30 -19.82 2.90
N LEU A 201 -1.69 -18.63 2.69
CA LEU A 201 -1.12 -18.25 1.39
C LEU A 201 0.00 -19.20 0.95
N ARG A 202 0.92 -19.57 1.85
CA ARG A 202 2.03 -20.47 1.54
C ARG A 202 1.60 -21.90 1.21
N ARG A 203 0.52 -22.39 1.81
CA ARG A 203 -0.01 -23.74 1.56
C ARG A 203 -0.86 -23.81 0.30
N GLY A 204 -1.19 -22.67 -0.32
CA GLY A 204 -2.13 -22.64 -1.45
C GLY A 204 -3.59 -22.81 -1.04
N ASP A 205 -3.90 -22.82 0.27
CA ASP A 205 -5.27 -22.97 0.79
C ASP A 205 -6.16 -21.80 0.33
N ALA A 206 -5.55 -20.65 0.02
CA ALA A 206 -6.21 -19.52 -0.63
C ALA A 206 -6.86 -19.89 -1.97
N LEU A 207 -6.40 -20.95 -2.66
CA LEU A 207 -7.04 -21.50 -3.86
C LEU A 207 -8.33 -22.27 -3.56
N HIS A 208 -8.69 -22.52 -2.31
CA HIS A 208 -9.86 -23.31 -1.95
C HIS A 208 -10.86 -22.59 -1.04
N LYS A 209 -10.39 -21.61 -0.22
CA LYS A 209 -11.25 -20.83 0.69
C LYS A 209 -10.85 -19.36 0.68
N PRO A 210 -11.80 -18.41 0.81
CA PRO A 210 -11.50 -16.99 0.96
C PRO A 210 -10.57 -16.73 2.16
N LEU A 211 -9.72 -15.71 2.04
CA LEU A 211 -8.84 -15.26 3.13
C LEU A 211 -9.58 -14.39 4.15
N LEU A 212 -10.67 -13.73 3.74
CA LEU A 212 -11.57 -12.96 4.57
C LEU A 212 -12.41 -13.90 5.46
N ASP A 213 -11.77 -14.49 6.46
CA ASP A 213 -12.44 -15.15 7.58
C ASP A 213 -12.41 -14.23 8.80
N ALA A 214 -13.25 -14.50 9.82
CA ALA A 214 -13.53 -13.63 10.97
C ALA A 214 -12.31 -13.16 11.80
N ASP A 215 -11.13 -13.71 11.56
CA ASP A 215 -9.90 -13.45 12.34
C ASP A 215 -8.90 -12.50 11.65
N VAL A 216 -9.29 -11.80 10.56
CA VAL A 216 -8.40 -10.85 9.89
C VAL A 216 -8.57 -9.46 10.50
N PRO A 217 -7.47 -8.82 11.01
CA PRO A 217 -7.54 -7.45 11.51
C PRO A 217 -8.07 -6.49 10.45
N SER A 218 -8.88 -5.50 10.89
CA SER A 218 -9.53 -4.51 10.02
C SER A 218 -8.55 -3.75 9.13
N GLU A 219 -7.33 -3.53 9.61
CA GLU A 219 -6.25 -2.84 8.90
C GLU A 219 -5.70 -3.64 7.72
N VAL A 220 -5.85 -4.95 7.75
CA VAL A 220 -5.33 -5.88 6.73
C VAL A 220 -6.46 -6.41 5.83
N ALA A 221 -7.72 -6.25 6.24
CA ALA A 221 -8.89 -6.72 5.50
C ALA A 221 -8.94 -6.23 4.03
N PRO A 222 -8.60 -4.95 3.68
CA PRO A 222 -8.57 -4.51 2.29
C PRO A 222 -7.52 -5.26 1.44
N LEU A 223 -6.36 -5.58 2.04
CA LEU A 223 -5.33 -6.36 1.36
C LEU A 223 -5.77 -7.81 1.15
N ALA A 224 -6.39 -8.42 2.15
CA ALA A 224 -6.94 -9.78 2.05
C ALA A 224 -8.03 -9.86 0.97
N SER A 225 -8.93 -8.87 0.90
CA SER A 225 -9.97 -8.76 -0.14
C SER A 225 -9.38 -8.66 -1.55
N THR A 226 -8.33 -7.83 -1.72
CA THR A 226 -7.65 -7.71 -3.02
C THR A 226 -7.03 -9.03 -3.45
N ILE A 227 -6.39 -9.75 -2.51
CA ILE A 227 -5.81 -11.06 -2.79
C ILE A 227 -6.89 -12.08 -3.14
N ASP A 228 -8.01 -12.11 -2.42
CA ASP A 228 -9.13 -13.00 -2.70
C ASP A 228 -9.70 -12.76 -4.11
N THR A 229 -9.82 -11.50 -4.52
CA THR A 229 -10.25 -11.14 -5.89
C THR A 229 -9.26 -11.67 -6.94
N LEU A 230 -7.95 -11.45 -6.73
CA LEU A 230 -6.91 -11.95 -7.65
C LEU A 230 -6.90 -13.48 -7.73
N VAL A 231 -7.06 -14.15 -6.60
CA VAL A 231 -7.12 -15.61 -6.53
C VAL A 231 -8.39 -16.14 -7.23
N SER A 232 -9.52 -15.45 -7.07
CA SER A 232 -10.77 -15.78 -7.76
C SER A 232 -10.61 -15.67 -9.29
N ASN A 233 -10.04 -14.57 -9.77
CA ASN A 233 -9.78 -14.36 -11.20
C ASN A 233 -8.81 -15.43 -11.75
N LEU A 234 -7.77 -15.79 -10.97
CA LEU A 234 -6.84 -16.84 -11.35
C LEU A 234 -7.54 -18.22 -11.45
N ARG A 235 -8.43 -18.54 -10.50
CA ARG A 235 -9.22 -19.80 -10.55
C ARG A 235 -10.09 -19.87 -11.80
N GLU A 236 -10.75 -18.78 -12.10
CA GLU A 236 -11.60 -18.69 -13.29
C GLU A 236 -10.78 -18.89 -14.57
N ALA A 237 -9.63 -18.20 -14.69
CA ALA A 237 -8.72 -18.37 -15.81
C ALA A 237 -8.21 -19.81 -15.95
N LEU A 238 -7.81 -20.46 -14.85
CA LEU A 238 -7.37 -21.85 -14.84
C LEU A 238 -8.50 -22.84 -15.20
N ALA A 239 -9.72 -22.57 -14.75
CA ALA A 239 -10.89 -23.39 -15.07
C ALA A 239 -11.25 -23.29 -16.57
N VAL A 240 -11.17 -22.08 -17.15
CA VAL A 240 -11.34 -21.84 -18.58
C VAL A 240 -10.27 -22.58 -19.38
N GLN A 241 -8.99 -22.44 -18.97
CA GLN A 241 -7.87 -23.12 -19.62
C GLN A 241 -7.98 -24.65 -19.56
N SER A 242 -8.37 -25.19 -18.39
CA SER A 242 -8.52 -26.64 -18.23
C SER A 242 -9.64 -27.20 -19.10
N ARG A 243 -10.77 -26.50 -19.21
CA ARG A 243 -11.87 -26.86 -20.12
C ARG A 243 -11.40 -26.82 -21.56
N PHE A 244 -10.71 -25.75 -21.98
CA PHE A 244 -10.15 -25.64 -23.32
C PHE A 244 -9.25 -26.83 -23.68
N ILE A 245 -8.32 -27.23 -22.79
CA ILE A 245 -7.42 -28.37 -23.03
C ILE A 245 -8.22 -29.69 -23.17
N ALA A 246 -9.21 -29.90 -22.29
CA ALA A 246 -10.03 -31.09 -22.31
C ALA A 246 -10.85 -31.21 -23.63
N ASP A 247 -11.45 -30.09 -24.05
CA ASP A 247 -12.27 -30.01 -25.26
C ASP A 247 -11.39 -30.19 -26.53
N ALA A 248 -10.23 -29.52 -26.59
CA ALA A 248 -9.27 -29.68 -27.68
C ALA A 248 -8.81 -31.15 -27.84
N ALA A 249 -8.47 -31.78 -26.69
CA ALA A 249 -8.10 -33.20 -26.71
C ALA A 249 -9.21 -34.10 -27.21
N HIS A 250 -10.47 -33.82 -26.85
CA HIS A 250 -11.62 -34.58 -27.32
C HIS A 250 -11.84 -34.38 -28.81
N GLN A 251 -11.77 -33.16 -29.33
CA GLN A 251 -11.96 -32.83 -30.74
C GLN A 251 -10.85 -33.38 -31.67
N LEU A 252 -9.63 -33.53 -31.16
CA LEU A 252 -8.54 -34.15 -31.90
C LEU A 252 -8.63 -35.69 -31.87
N ARG A 253 -9.10 -36.29 -30.79
CA ARG A 253 -9.21 -37.76 -30.66
C ARG A 253 -10.11 -38.39 -31.68
N THR A 254 -11.25 -37.77 -31.98
CA THR A 254 -12.27 -38.28 -32.89
C THR A 254 -11.75 -38.46 -34.33
N PRO A 255 -11.18 -37.41 -35.00
CA PRO A 255 -10.63 -37.56 -36.33
C PRO A 255 -9.40 -38.48 -36.38
N LEU A 256 -8.56 -38.48 -35.34
CA LEU A 256 -7.39 -39.40 -35.25
C LEU A 256 -7.84 -40.86 -35.17
N ALA A 257 -8.93 -41.17 -34.44
CA ALA A 257 -9.50 -42.50 -34.41
C ALA A 257 -10.09 -42.90 -35.79
N GLY A 258 -10.72 -41.95 -36.49
CA GLY A 258 -11.17 -42.14 -37.85
C GLY A 258 -10.02 -42.41 -38.83
N LEU A 259 -8.95 -41.60 -38.77
CA LEU A 259 -7.74 -41.82 -39.59
C LEU A 259 -7.17 -43.21 -39.37
N ARG A 260 -7.08 -43.65 -38.14
CA ARG A 260 -6.58 -44.98 -37.79
C ARG A 260 -7.46 -46.07 -38.38
N LEU A 261 -8.78 -45.95 -38.21
CA LEU A 261 -9.77 -46.95 -38.73
C LEU A 261 -9.66 -47.09 -40.24
N HIS A 262 -9.67 -45.97 -41.00
CA HIS A 262 -9.59 -46.01 -42.44
C HIS A 262 -8.22 -46.49 -42.93
N SER A 263 -7.12 -46.19 -42.23
CA SER A 263 -5.79 -46.72 -42.53
C SER A 263 -5.72 -48.24 -42.29
N GLU A 264 -6.29 -48.75 -41.17
CA GLU A 264 -6.38 -50.18 -40.87
C GLU A 264 -7.24 -50.92 -41.93
N ARG A 265 -8.37 -50.26 -42.36
CA ARG A 265 -9.24 -50.81 -43.43
C ARG A 265 -8.48 -50.91 -44.77
N ALA A 266 -7.74 -49.87 -45.15
CA ALA A 266 -6.92 -49.87 -46.36
C ALA A 266 -5.85 -50.96 -46.36
N LEU A 267 -5.23 -51.25 -45.20
CA LEU A 267 -4.22 -52.30 -45.03
C LEU A 267 -4.83 -53.72 -45.04
N ALA A 268 -6.08 -53.86 -44.54
CA ALA A 268 -6.74 -55.18 -44.43
C ALA A 268 -7.32 -55.64 -45.74
N ASP A 269 -7.75 -54.72 -46.64
CA ASP A 269 -8.37 -55.06 -47.92
C ASP A 269 -7.75 -54.24 -49.07
N PRO A 270 -6.78 -54.78 -49.76
CA PRO A 270 -6.03 -54.11 -50.83
C PRO A 270 -6.73 -53.93 -52.13
N ARG A 271 -8.07 -54.24 -52.27
CA ARG A 271 -8.83 -54.02 -53.49
C ARG A 271 -8.81 -52.52 -53.87
N PRO A 272 -8.60 -52.17 -55.15
CA PRO A 272 -8.44 -50.79 -55.58
C PRO A 272 -9.60 -49.87 -55.14
N GLU A 273 -10.82 -50.31 -55.20
CA GLU A 273 -12.02 -49.55 -54.82
C GLU A 273 -12.05 -49.24 -53.31
N VAL A 274 -11.65 -50.20 -52.46
CA VAL A 274 -11.57 -50.02 -50.97
C VAL A 274 -10.44 -49.14 -50.62
N LEU A 275 -9.30 -49.26 -51.31
CA LEU A 275 -8.12 -48.45 -51.09
C LEU A 275 -8.39 -46.98 -51.45
N GLU A 276 -9.02 -46.71 -52.59
CA GLU A 276 -9.40 -45.38 -53.07
C GLU A 276 -10.40 -44.70 -52.10
N ASP A 277 -11.44 -45.42 -51.67
CA ASP A 277 -12.40 -44.94 -50.68
C ASP A 277 -11.71 -44.61 -49.32
N ALA A 278 -10.87 -45.52 -48.83
CA ALA A 278 -10.15 -45.35 -47.56
C ALA A 278 -9.15 -44.16 -47.62
N LEU A 279 -8.40 -44.04 -48.71
CA LEU A 279 -7.46 -42.90 -48.92
C LEU A 279 -8.24 -41.57 -49.03
N GLY A 280 -9.38 -41.57 -49.71
CA GLY A 280 -10.26 -40.39 -49.80
C GLY A 280 -10.78 -39.97 -48.41
N HIS A 281 -11.12 -40.92 -47.54
CA HIS A 281 -11.52 -40.64 -46.17
C HIS A 281 -10.33 -40.12 -45.33
N VAL A 282 -9.15 -40.73 -45.46
CA VAL A 282 -7.92 -40.27 -44.79
C VAL A 282 -7.59 -38.83 -45.17
N ALA A 283 -7.62 -38.49 -46.47
CA ALA A 283 -7.37 -37.14 -46.95
C ALA A 283 -8.32 -36.11 -46.30
N ARG A 284 -9.65 -36.39 -46.37
CA ARG A 284 -10.68 -35.53 -45.78
C ARG A 284 -10.52 -35.35 -44.26
N LEU A 285 -10.19 -36.42 -43.53
CA LEU A 285 -9.96 -36.35 -42.08
C LEU A 285 -8.68 -35.60 -41.73
N THR A 286 -7.63 -35.70 -42.55
CA THR A 286 -6.39 -34.95 -42.40
C THR A 286 -6.64 -33.46 -42.56
N ASP A 287 -7.34 -33.05 -43.64
CA ASP A 287 -7.68 -31.62 -43.85
C ASP A 287 -8.55 -31.06 -42.72
N ARG A 288 -9.50 -31.85 -42.22
CA ARG A 288 -10.31 -31.47 -41.06
C ARG A 288 -9.48 -31.31 -39.80
N THR A 289 -8.54 -32.22 -39.54
CA THR A 289 -7.67 -32.18 -38.37
C THR A 289 -6.74 -30.97 -38.41
N SER A 290 -6.16 -30.66 -39.57
CA SER A 290 -5.33 -29.49 -39.80
C SER A 290 -6.10 -28.19 -39.49
N ARG A 291 -7.33 -28.07 -40.02
CA ARG A 291 -8.18 -26.91 -39.74
C ARG A 291 -8.51 -26.75 -38.23
N ILE A 292 -8.84 -27.85 -37.55
CA ILE A 292 -9.05 -27.81 -36.08
C ILE A 292 -7.79 -27.34 -35.37
N ALA A 293 -6.61 -27.84 -35.74
CA ALA A 293 -5.33 -27.42 -35.13
C ALA A 293 -5.04 -25.93 -35.37
N GLU A 294 -5.26 -25.43 -36.59
CA GLU A 294 -5.10 -24.00 -36.91
C GLU A 294 -6.04 -23.12 -36.10
N GLN A 295 -7.32 -23.50 -35.95
CA GLN A 295 -8.29 -22.77 -35.16
C GLN A 295 -7.97 -22.80 -33.63
N LEU A 296 -7.43 -23.91 -33.12
CA LEU A 296 -6.98 -23.99 -31.75
C LEU A 296 -5.76 -23.07 -31.50
N LEU A 297 -4.83 -23.02 -32.46
CA LEU A 297 -3.68 -22.10 -32.39
C LEU A 297 -4.10 -20.64 -32.47
N SER A 298 -5.06 -20.32 -33.33
CA SER A 298 -5.65 -19.01 -33.46
C SER A 298 -6.31 -18.57 -32.14
N LEU A 299 -7.18 -19.38 -31.56
CA LEU A 299 -7.81 -19.12 -30.27
C LEU A 299 -6.80 -18.92 -29.17
N ALA A 300 -5.71 -19.72 -29.13
CA ALA A 300 -4.62 -19.58 -28.16
C ALA A 300 -3.84 -18.26 -28.34
N ARG A 301 -3.66 -17.79 -29.59
CA ARG A 301 -3.03 -16.49 -29.88
C ARG A 301 -3.89 -15.34 -29.41
N VAL A 302 -5.18 -15.36 -29.70
CA VAL A 302 -6.13 -14.33 -29.26
C VAL A 302 -6.18 -14.26 -27.74
N GLN A 303 -6.11 -15.37 -27.01
CA GLN A 303 -6.08 -15.40 -25.54
C GLN A 303 -4.75 -15.00 -24.92
N SER A 304 -3.67 -14.93 -25.70
CA SER A 304 -2.35 -14.58 -25.16
C SER A 304 -2.30 -13.10 -24.75
N VAL A 305 -1.61 -12.80 -23.63
CA VAL A 305 -1.39 -11.42 -23.10
C VAL A 305 -0.53 -10.57 -24.05
N GLN A 306 0.15 -11.18 -25.03
CA GLN A 306 1.01 -10.52 -26.02
C GLN A 306 0.28 -10.02 -27.27
N ALA A 307 -1.07 -10.10 -27.32
CA ALA A 307 -1.79 -9.54 -28.46
C ALA A 307 -1.62 -8.02 -28.52
N THR A 308 -1.50 -7.54 -29.72
CA THR A 308 -1.20 -6.17 -30.10
C THR A 308 -2.13 -5.16 -29.40
N LEU A 309 -1.58 -4.02 -29.00
CA LEU A 309 -2.39 -2.94 -28.41
C LEU A 309 -3.44 -2.47 -29.42
N PRO A 310 -4.64 -2.06 -28.97
CA PRO A 310 -5.67 -1.51 -29.84
C PRO A 310 -5.10 -0.36 -30.67
N GLN A 311 -5.20 -0.45 -31.98
CA GLN A 311 -4.78 0.59 -32.91
C GLN A 311 -6.00 1.21 -33.58
N ARG A 312 -5.91 2.48 -33.90
CA ARG A 312 -6.95 3.17 -34.66
C ARG A 312 -6.89 2.70 -36.12
N THR A 313 -7.84 1.86 -36.50
CA THR A 313 -7.88 1.20 -37.82
C THR A 313 -9.02 1.76 -38.65
N ASP A 314 -8.76 2.08 -39.91
CA ASP A 314 -9.76 2.51 -40.88
C ASP A 314 -10.44 1.29 -41.51
N LEU A 315 -11.64 0.94 -41.00
CA LEU A 315 -12.41 -0.20 -41.46
C LEU A 315 -12.89 -0.04 -42.92
N SER A 316 -13.18 1.20 -43.34
CA SER A 316 -13.65 1.47 -44.69
C SER A 316 -12.58 1.20 -45.75
N ALA A 317 -11.30 1.31 -45.38
CA ALA A 317 -10.19 0.98 -46.27
C ALA A 317 -9.85 -0.49 -46.27
N ILE A 318 -9.75 -1.13 -45.07
CA ILE A 318 -9.19 -2.48 -44.97
C ILE A 318 -10.23 -3.62 -45.23
N VAL A 319 -11.51 -3.41 -44.83
CA VAL A 319 -12.53 -4.48 -44.99
C VAL A 319 -12.76 -4.90 -46.46
N PRO A 320 -12.86 -3.97 -47.42
CA PRO A 320 -12.96 -4.35 -48.84
C PRO A 320 -11.76 -5.17 -49.35
N GLU A 321 -10.53 -4.80 -48.88
CA GLU A 321 -9.31 -5.54 -49.26
C GLU A 321 -9.36 -6.97 -48.71
N MET A 322 -9.71 -7.12 -47.40
CA MET A 322 -9.83 -8.40 -46.74
C MET A 322 -10.89 -9.32 -47.43
N VAL A 323 -12.04 -8.76 -47.78
CA VAL A 323 -13.08 -9.50 -48.54
C VAL A 323 -12.56 -9.87 -49.92
N GLY A 324 -11.90 -8.94 -50.61
CA GLY A 324 -11.29 -9.17 -51.93
C GLY A 324 -10.29 -10.34 -51.96
N GLU A 325 -9.46 -10.46 -50.92
CA GLU A 325 -8.52 -11.58 -50.78
C GLU A 325 -9.21 -12.97 -50.68
N ARG A 326 -10.45 -13.00 -50.19
CA ARG A 326 -11.26 -14.25 -50.02
C ARG A 326 -12.12 -14.59 -51.20
N VAL A 327 -12.28 -13.70 -52.21
CA VAL A 327 -13.07 -13.96 -53.42
C VAL A 327 -12.62 -15.24 -54.18
N PRO A 328 -11.31 -15.55 -54.38
CA PRO A 328 -10.90 -16.79 -55.02
C PRO A 328 -11.37 -18.05 -54.29
N ASP A 329 -11.47 -18.02 -52.96
CA ASP A 329 -11.93 -19.13 -52.14
C ASP A 329 -13.46 -19.30 -52.31
N ALA A 330 -14.20 -18.17 -52.30
CA ALA A 330 -15.63 -18.14 -52.51
C ALA A 330 -16.01 -18.71 -53.90
N LEU A 331 -15.28 -18.31 -54.94
CA LEU A 331 -15.48 -18.84 -56.29
C LEU A 331 -15.24 -20.35 -56.35
N ARG A 332 -14.20 -20.88 -55.68
CA ARG A 332 -13.97 -22.33 -55.58
C ARG A 332 -15.09 -23.08 -54.84
N ALA A 333 -15.64 -22.44 -53.79
CA ALA A 333 -16.79 -22.96 -53.06
C ALA A 333 -18.10 -22.85 -53.85
N GLY A 334 -18.15 -21.98 -54.88
CA GLY A 334 -19.35 -21.70 -55.66
C GLY A 334 -20.35 -20.77 -54.99
N VAL A 335 -19.84 -19.90 -54.12
CA VAL A 335 -20.58 -18.87 -53.38
C VAL A 335 -20.24 -17.50 -53.97
N ASP A 336 -21.23 -16.63 -54.16
CA ASP A 336 -21.04 -15.25 -54.58
C ASP A 336 -20.79 -14.39 -53.34
N LEU A 337 -19.52 -13.93 -53.18
CA LEU A 337 -19.09 -13.12 -52.04
C LEU A 337 -19.05 -11.64 -52.43
N GLY A 338 -19.92 -10.84 -51.79
CA GLY A 338 -20.03 -9.39 -52.04
C GLY A 338 -19.63 -8.54 -50.83
N TYR A 339 -19.33 -7.28 -51.11
CA TYR A 339 -19.12 -6.23 -50.08
C TYR A 339 -20.04 -5.03 -50.34
N GLU A 340 -20.74 -4.58 -49.30
CA GLU A 340 -21.61 -3.39 -49.36
C GLU A 340 -21.23 -2.38 -48.26
N ALA A 341 -21.03 -1.12 -48.64
CA ALA A 341 -20.85 -0.02 -47.71
C ALA A 341 -22.07 0.89 -47.71
N SER A 342 -22.72 1.05 -46.59
CA SER A 342 -23.89 1.92 -46.46
C SER A 342 -23.54 3.41 -46.46
N GLN A 343 -22.29 3.80 -46.24
CA GLN A 343 -21.83 5.17 -46.15
C GLN A 343 -20.47 5.37 -46.85
N GLN A 344 -20.32 6.49 -47.57
CA GLN A 344 -19.03 6.88 -48.18
C GLN A 344 -18.09 7.62 -47.23
N ARG A 345 -18.19 7.31 -45.94
CA ARG A 345 -17.41 7.99 -44.88
C ARG A 345 -16.38 7.00 -44.27
N ALA A 346 -15.19 7.48 -43.96
CA ALA A 346 -14.19 6.71 -43.26
C ALA A 346 -14.66 6.34 -41.85
N LEU A 347 -14.68 5.06 -41.50
CA LEU A 347 -15.12 4.49 -40.22
C LEU A 347 -13.91 3.94 -39.47
N PHE A 348 -13.64 4.48 -38.29
CA PHE A 348 -12.48 4.10 -37.50
C PHE A 348 -12.89 3.38 -36.22
N ALA A 349 -12.27 2.22 -35.93
CA ALA A 349 -12.40 1.50 -34.66
C ALA A 349 -11.03 1.29 -33.99
N MET A 350 -11.05 1.08 -32.69
CA MET A 350 -9.85 0.73 -31.92
C MET A 350 -9.66 -0.79 -31.93
N ILE A 351 -9.16 -1.34 -33.03
CA ILE A 351 -8.95 -2.77 -33.24
C ILE A 351 -7.65 -3.00 -34.01
N ASP A 352 -6.94 -4.08 -33.72
CA ASP A 352 -5.80 -4.50 -34.54
C ASP A 352 -6.31 -5.08 -35.88
N ALA A 353 -5.70 -4.66 -36.99
CA ALA A 353 -6.08 -5.11 -38.32
C ALA A 353 -5.98 -6.64 -38.51
N ALA A 354 -4.93 -7.26 -37.94
CA ALA A 354 -4.76 -8.71 -38.01
C ALA A 354 -5.83 -9.46 -37.22
N ALA A 355 -6.24 -8.92 -36.07
CA ALA A 355 -7.33 -9.52 -35.28
C ALA A 355 -8.69 -9.36 -35.97
N LEU A 356 -8.95 -8.24 -36.64
CA LEU A 356 -10.15 -8.06 -37.45
C LEU A 356 -10.18 -9.01 -38.65
N GLN A 357 -9.03 -9.17 -39.35
CA GLN A 357 -8.89 -10.13 -40.44
C GLN A 357 -9.21 -11.52 -39.95
N GLU A 358 -8.68 -11.97 -38.83
CA GLU A 358 -8.96 -13.27 -38.25
C GLU A 358 -10.45 -13.46 -37.93
N ALA A 359 -11.14 -12.45 -37.39
CA ALA A 359 -12.59 -12.52 -37.16
C ALA A 359 -13.35 -12.60 -38.44
N LEU A 360 -13.01 -11.79 -39.46
CA LEU A 360 -13.66 -11.77 -40.74
C LEU A 360 -13.44 -13.07 -41.55
N ASP A 361 -12.22 -13.63 -41.53
CA ASP A 361 -11.90 -14.93 -42.13
C ASP A 361 -12.74 -16.05 -41.54
N ASN A 362 -12.93 -16.07 -40.23
CA ASN A 362 -13.78 -17.06 -39.56
C ASN A 362 -15.27 -16.92 -39.98
N LEU A 363 -15.77 -15.70 -40.17
CA LEU A 363 -17.12 -15.44 -40.64
C LEU A 363 -17.30 -15.88 -42.09
N ILE A 364 -16.35 -15.50 -42.96
CA ILE A 364 -16.38 -15.89 -44.37
C ILE A 364 -16.28 -17.40 -44.52
N ASP A 365 -15.35 -18.06 -43.82
CA ASP A 365 -15.23 -19.51 -43.81
C ASP A 365 -16.52 -20.20 -43.37
N ASN A 366 -17.21 -19.64 -42.37
CA ASN A 366 -18.47 -20.14 -41.89
C ASN A 366 -19.57 -20.05 -42.98
N ALA A 367 -19.66 -18.88 -43.63
CA ALA A 367 -20.63 -18.70 -44.73
C ALA A 367 -20.32 -19.61 -45.93
N LEU A 368 -19.05 -19.68 -46.37
CA LEU A 368 -18.65 -20.56 -47.51
C LEU A 368 -18.92 -22.05 -47.24
N HIS A 369 -18.85 -22.44 -45.95
CA HIS A 369 -19.06 -23.84 -45.56
C HIS A 369 -20.54 -24.21 -45.41
N HIS A 370 -21.37 -23.27 -44.96
CA HIS A 370 -22.76 -23.53 -44.60
C HIS A 370 -23.79 -23.06 -45.65
N ALA A 371 -23.53 -21.97 -46.40
CA ALA A 371 -24.43 -21.50 -47.43
C ALA A 371 -24.56 -22.52 -48.57
N GLY A 372 -23.44 -23.11 -49.01
CA GLY A 372 -23.46 -24.08 -50.11
C GLY A 372 -23.34 -23.44 -51.48
N ARG A 373 -23.31 -24.28 -52.56
CA ARG A 373 -23.15 -23.80 -53.94
C ARG A 373 -24.39 -23.05 -54.45
N GLY A 374 -24.16 -21.92 -55.10
CA GLY A 374 -25.22 -21.12 -55.73
C GLY A 374 -25.84 -20.09 -54.77
N HIS A 375 -25.28 -19.98 -53.54
CA HIS A 375 -25.71 -19.01 -52.57
C HIS A 375 -24.89 -17.73 -52.62
N VAL A 376 -25.40 -16.69 -51.96
CA VAL A 376 -24.79 -15.37 -51.84
C VAL A 376 -24.39 -15.14 -50.40
N ALA A 377 -23.22 -14.54 -50.21
CA ALA A 377 -22.72 -14.10 -48.89
C ALA A 377 -22.27 -12.64 -49.00
N THR A 378 -22.80 -11.78 -48.16
CA THR A 378 -22.53 -10.34 -48.22
C THR A 378 -21.93 -9.84 -46.91
N VAL A 379 -20.79 -9.16 -47.00
CA VAL A 379 -20.21 -8.38 -45.92
C VAL A 379 -20.67 -6.94 -46.03
N SER A 380 -21.29 -6.38 -45.01
CA SER A 380 -21.75 -5.01 -45.00
C SER A 380 -21.09 -4.21 -43.87
N LEU A 381 -20.76 -2.94 -44.14
CA LEU A 381 -20.18 -2.01 -43.16
C LEU A 381 -21.07 -0.78 -43.05
N SER A 382 -21.52 -0.47 -41.82
CA SER A 382 -22.37 0.69 -41.54
C SER A 382 -22.04 1.30 -40.18
N GLN A 383 -22.52 2.51 -39.94
CA GLN A 383 -22.46 3.16 -38.64
C GLN A 383 -23.87 3.54 -38.20
N HIS A 384 -24.23 3.18 -36.96
CA HIS A 384 -25.48 3.58 -36.33
C HIS A 384 -25.43 5.03 -35.81
N ASP A 385 -26.60 5.60 -35.54
CA ASP A 385 -26.73 6.97 -35.01
C ASP A 385 -26.13 7.14 -33.64
N ASP A 386 -25.99 6.08 -32.85
CA ASP A 386 -25.34 6.04 -31.55
C ASP A 386 -23.82 5.99 -31.62
N GLY A 387 -23.24 6.03 -32.82
CA GLY A 387 -21.80 5.98 -33.05
C GLY A 387 -21.22 4.55 -33.08
N THR A 388 -22.03 3.50 -32.91
CA THR A 388 -21.57 2.11 -33.04
C THR A 388 -21.33 1.76 -34.52
N ILE A 389 -20.19 1.13 -34.80
CA ILE A 389 -19.89 0.60 -36.14
C ILE A 389 -20.38 -0.86 -36.18
N GLU A 390 -21.16 -1.17 -37.18
CA GLU A 390 -21.61 -2.51 -37.49
C GLU A 390 -20.88 -3.03 -38.73
N LEU A 391 -20.14 -4.13 -38.55
CA LEU A 391 -19.65 -4.97 -39.65
C LEU A 391 -20.45 -6.26 -39.60
N ALA A 392 -21.30 -6.48 -40.60
CA ALA A 392 -22.17 -7.67 -40.63
C ALA A 392 -21.80 -8.57 -41.80
N MET A 393 -21.93 -9.87 -41.57
CA MET A 393 -21.86 -10.94 -42.56
C MET A 393 -23.23 -11.61 -42.64
N GLU A 394 -23.84 -11.65 -43.82
CA GLU A 394 -25.13 -12.25 -44.08
C GLU A 394 -25.02 -13.25 -45.22
N ASP A 395 -25.55 -14.45 -45.02
CA ASP A 395 -25.69 -15.45 -46.06
C ASP A 395 -27.19 -15.76 -46.35
N ASP A 396 -27.47 -16.29 -47.51
CA ASP A 396 -28.81 -16.77 -47.93
C ASP A 396 -28.95 -18.31 -47.85
N GLY A 397 -28.11 -18.95 -47.03
CA GLY A 397 -28.12 -20.38 -46.81
C GLY A 397 -29.34 -20.88 -46.02
N PRO A 398 -29.31 -22.12 -45.53
CA PRO A 398 -30.46 -22.73 -44.85
C PRO A 398 -30.79 -22.10 -43.49
N GLY A 399 -29.92 -21.23 -42.98
CA GLY A 399 -30.07 -20.59 -41.66
C GLY A 399 -30.02 -21.57 -40.49
N VAL A 400 -30.40 -21.07 -39.30
CA VAL A 400 -30.44 -21.85 -38.07
C VAL A 400 -31.74 -21.62 -37.31
N ASP A 401 -32.17 -22.59 -36.53
CA ASP A 401 -33.35 -22.46 -35.66
C ASP A 401 -33.07 -21.53 -34.45
N ASP A 402 -34.12 -21.06 -33.78
CA ASP A 402 -34.00 -20.13 -32.66
C ASP A 402 -33.26 -20.75 -31.46
N ALA A 403 -33.35 -22.06 -31.27
CA ALA A 403 -32.65 -22.74 -30.17
C ALA A 403 -31.14 -22.82 -30.45
N ALA A 404 -30.73 -23.03 -31.68
CA ALA A 404 -29.35 -23.01 -32.12
C ALA A 404 -28.81 -21.58 -32.16
N LEU A 405 -29.62 -20.60 -32.61
CA LEU A 405 -29.22 -19.17 -32.66
C LEU A 405 -28.75 -18.65 -31.28
N ALA A 406 -29.44 -19.03 -30.19
CA ALA A 406 -29.09 -18.63 -28.83
C ALA A 406 -27.76 -19.24 -28.33
N ARG A 407 -27.24 -20.26 -29.00
CA ARG A 407 -26.03 -20.99 -28.63
C ARG A 407 -24.87 -20.77 -29.60
N LEU A 408 -25.08 -20.03 -30.67
CA LEU A 408 -23.99 -19.62 -31.55
C LEU A 408 -22.94 -18.82 -30.75
N GLY A 409 -21.67 -19.05 -31.03
CA GLY A 409 -20.58 -18.48 -30.25
C GLY A 409 -20.10 -19.36 -29.08
N GLU A 410 -20.93 -20.31 -28.59
CA GLU A 410 -20.43 -21.31 -27.64
C GLU A 410 -19.34 -22.16 -28.32
N ARG A 411 -18.23 -22.38 -27.59
CA ARG A 411 -17.10 -23.18 -28.09
C ARG A 411 -17.52 -24.60 -28.42
N PHE A 412 -17.15 -25.08 -29.61
CA PHE A 412 -17.48 -26.45 -30.14
C PHE A 412 -18.97 -26.71 -30.37
N PHE A 413 -19.82 -25.69 -30.28
CA PHE A 413 -21.23 -25.87 -30.66
C PHE A 413 -21.38 -26.02 -32.14
N GLN A 414 -22.15 -27.04 -32.56
CA GLN A 414 -22.49 -27.32 -33.95
C GLN A 414 -23.98 -27.64 -34.03
N VAL A 415 -24.62 -27.15 -35.08
CA VAL A 415 -26.02 -27.49 -35.39
C VAL A 415 -26.07 -28.95 -35.87
N ALA A 416 -27.01 -29.73 -35.35
CA ALA A 416 -27.17 -31.13 -35.70
C ALA A 416 -27.46 -31.27 -37.21
N GLY A 417 -26.67 -32.10 -37.91
CA GLY A 417 -26.81 -32.30 -39.36
C GLY A 417 -25.96 -31.37 -40.23
N GLY A 418 -25.15 -30.47 -39.62
CA GLY A 418 -24.21 -29.60 -40.36
C GLY A 418 -23.00 -30.36 -40.92
N ASN A 419 -22.40 -29.83 -41.97
CA ASN A 419 -21.27 -30.43 -42.72
C ASN A 419 -19.93 -30.51 -41.99
N GLY A 420 -19.92 -30.57 -40.64
CA GLY A 420 -18.73 -30.97 -39.90
C GLY A 420 -17.66 -29.88 -39.65
N GLY A 421 -18.06 -28.66 -39.35
CA GLY A 421 -17.15 -27.61 -38.85
C GLY A 421 -16.48 -27.98 -37.52
N SER A 422 -15.61 -27.14 -36.98
CA SER A 422 -15.01 -27.34 -35.67
C SER A 422 -15.88 -26.82 -34.51
N GLY A 423 -16.81 -25.88 -34.81
CA GLY A 423 -17.56 -25.12 -33.80
C GLY A 423 -16.68 -24.08 -33.02
N LEU A 424 -15.51 -23.71 -33.55
CA LEU A 424 -14.62 -22.74 -32.98
C LEU A 424 -14.64 -21.37 -33.67
N GLY A 425 -15.02 -21.31 -34.95
CA GLY A 425 -14.95 -20.08 -35.74
C GLY A 425 -15.70 -18.90 -35.10
N LEU A 426 -16.97 -19.09 -34.74
CA LEU A 426 -17.76 -18.03 -34.08
C LEU A 426 -17.29 -17.72 -32.68
N ALA A 427 -16.77 -18.70 -31.94
CA ALA A 427 -16.17 -18.47 -30.65
C ALA A 427 -14.87 -17.62 -30.73
N ILE A 428 -14.08 -17.78 -31.80
CA ILE A 428 -12.93 -16.92 -32.09
C ILE A 428 -13.40 -15.49 -32.34
N VAL A 429 -14.43 -15.29 -33.12
CA VAL A 429 -15.04 -14.00 -33.42
C VAL A 429 -15.49 -13.29 -32.13
N GLU A 430 -16.18 -13.99 -31.22
CA GLU A 430 -16.58 -13.42 -29.94
C GLU A 430 -15.38 -13.04 -29.06
N GLU A 431 -14.35 -13.87 -28.98
CA GLU A 431 -13.15 -13.62 -28.21
C GLU A 431 -12.41 -12.38 -28.75
N VAL A 432 -12.28 -12.26 -30.08
CA VAL A 432 -11.68 -11.08 -30.73
C VAL A 432 -12.47 -9.82 -30.37
N LEU A 433 -13.80 -9.83 -30.61
CA LEU A 433 -14.61 -8.62 -30.39
C LEU A 433 -14.63 -8.18 -28.92
N SER A 434 -14.81 -9.13 -28.00
CA SER A 434 -14.85 -8.83 -26.56
C SER A 434 -13.57 -8.14 -26.08
N ARG A 435 -12.42 -8.50 -26.63
CA ARG A 435 -11.12 -7.92 -26.31
C ARG A 435 -11.01 -6.44 -26.68
N TYR A 436 -11.68 -6.04 -27.76
CA TYR A 436 -11.69 -4.66 -28.26
C TYR A 436 -12.95 -3.88 -27.84
N GLY A 437 -13.69 -4.38 -26.82
CA GLY A 437 -14.89 -3.74 -26.30
C GLY A 437 -16.09 -3.82 -27.23
N GLY A 438 -16.02 -4.68 -28.26
CA GLY A 438 -17.12 -4.96 -29.19
C GLY A 438 -18.02 -6.09 -28.68
N ARG A 439 -19.09 -6.36 -29.43
CA ARG A 439 -20.04 -7.42 -29.17
C ARG A 439 -20.42 -8.09 -30.48
N VAL A 440 -20.78 -9.39 -30.42
CA VAL A 440 -21.34 -10.14 -31.56
C VAL A 440 -22.83 -10.33 -31.32
N ARG A 441 -23.61 -10.17 -32.38
CA ARG A 441 -25.04 -10.48 -32.40
C ARG A 441 -25.34 -11.46 -33.54
N TYR A 442 -26.17 -12.44 -33.27
CA TYR A 442 -26.62 -13.42 -34.23
C TYR A 442 -28.08 -13.17 -34.54
N ALA A 443 -28.45 -13.15 -35.84
CA ALA A 443 -29.80 -12.92 -36.29
C ALA A 443 -30.09 -13.80 -37.52
N ARG A 444 -31.37 -13.94 -37.85
CA ARG A 444 -31.74 -14.52 -39.15
C ARG A 444 -31.48 -13.50 -40.26
N GLY A 445 -30.89 -13.95 -41.33
CA GLY A 445 -30.70 -13.15 -42.54
C GLY A 445 -32.03 -12.80 -43.21
N SER A 446 -32.02 -11.70 -43.96
CA SER A 446 -33.21 -11.23 -44.71
C SER A 446 -33.70 -12.21 -45.72
N ALA A 447 -32.82 -13.02 -46.31
CA ALA A 447 -33.11 -14.09 -47.25
C ALA A 447 -33.30 -15.48 -46.60
N GLY A 448 -33.29 -15.58 -45.28
CA GLY A 448 -33.50 -16.81 -44.52
C GLY A 448 -32.25 -17.47 -43.94
N GLY A 449 -31.04 -17.06 -44.35
CA GLY A 449 -29.75 -17.55 -43.83
C GLY A 449 -29.37 -17.02 -42.47
N LEU A 450 -28.09 -17.01 -42.18
CA LEU A 450 -27.51 -16.46 -40.92
C LEU A 450 -26.96 -15.05 -41.16
N ARG A 451 -27.28 -14.13 -40.25
CA ARG A 451 -26.64 -12.82 -40.13
C ARG A 451 -25.88 -12.73 -38.85
N VAL A 452 -24.56 -12.41 -38.94
CA VAL A 452 -23.65 -12.19 -37.81
C VAL A 452 -23.20 -10.74 -37.82
N GLU A 453 -23.51 -10.01 -36.78
CA GLU A 453 -23.21 -8.58 -36.63
C GLU A 453 -22.09 -8.39 -35.62
N LEU A 454 -20.99 -7.76 -36.05
CA LEU A 454 -19.87 -7.35 -35.22
C LEU A 454 -20.06 -5.87 -34.87
N LEU A 455 -20.39 -5.58 -33.62
CA LEU A 455 -20.65 -4.25 -33.12
C LEU A 455 -19.38 -3.69 -32.40
N LEU A 456 -18.78 -2.64 -32.96
CA LEU A 456 -17.58 -2.04 -32.46
C LEU A 456 -17.84 -0.57 -32.09
N PRO A 457 -17.30 -0.06 -30.96
CA PRO A 457 -17.38 1.36 -30.66
C PRO A 457 -16.53 2.15 -31.68
N ALA A 458 -17.09 3.24 -32.23
CA ALA A 458 -16.33 4.12 -33.11
C ALA A 458 -15.20 4.81 -32.36
N ALA A 459 -14.05 4.97 -33.01
CA ALA A 459 -12.93 5.73 -32.51
C ALA A 459 -13.01 7.18 -32.97
N ASP A 460 -12.93 8.13 -32.01
CA ASP A 460 -12.83 9.56 -32.33
C ASP A 460 -11.52 9.90 -33.05
N ALA A 461 -11.45 11.09 -33.66
CA ALA A 461 -10.23 11.62 -34.29
C ALA A 461 -9.02 11.68 -33.35
N SER A 462 -9.25 11.66 -32.00
CA SER A 462 -8.23 11.64 -30.96
C SER A 462 -7.80 10.24 -30.51
N GLY A 463 -8.38 9.16 -31.07
CA GLY A 463 -8.09 7.78 -30.68
C GLY A 463 -8.72 7.37 -29.35
N LYS A 464 -9.68 8.14 -28.80
CA LYS A 464 -10.46 7.74 -27.64
C LYS A 464 -11.73 7.00 -28.08
N VAL A 465 -12.05 5.94 -27.40
CA VAL A 465 -13.35 5.25 -27.54
C VAL A 465 -14.43 6.17 -26.96
N GLY A 466 -15.46 6.51 -27.77
CA GLY A 466 -16.61 7.28 -27.27
C GLY A 466 -17.26 6.51 -26.11
N GLU A 467 -17.42 7.17 -24.95
CA GLU A 467 -18.21 6.63 -23.85
C GLU A 467 -19.67 6.48 -24.33
N THR A 468 -20.10 5.26 -24.57
CA THR A 468 -21.52 4.96 -24.73
C THR A 468 -22.20 5.24 -23.41
N ALA A 469 -23.06 6.26 -23.36
CA ALA A 469 -23.98 6.52 -22.24
C ALA A 469 -24.78 5.25 -21.96
N GLY A 470 -24.60 4.71 -20.72
CA GLY A 470 -25.22 3.49 -20.24
C GLY A 470 -26.69 3.59 -19.94
#